data_9502b5933a6a9df4998f3653b520b79f
#
_entry.id   9502b5933a6a9df4998f3653b520b79f
#
_cell.length_a   1.000
_cell.length_b   1.000
_cell.length_c   1.000
_cell.angle_alpha   90.00
_cell.angle_beta   90.00
_cell.angle_gamma   90.00
#
_symmetry.space_group_name_H-M   'P 1'
#
loop_
_entity.id
_entity.type
_entity.pdbx_description
1 polymer ?
#
loop_
_entity_poly.entity_id
_entity_poly.type
_entity_poly.pdbx_seq_one_letter_code
_entity_poly.pdbx_strand_id
1 'polypeptide(L)'
;MKRLTICLLAFIIFAGCAERFPQQIGTLRQKTLSEVQNDLAIGCETLDRDYADYQKYKEYLEPLGMRYIRLQAGWAKTEKAKGVYDFAWLDTIIDDAVLRGLEPWVELSYGNPIYPGGGTIFLNGGWPTSKVAIDAWLRWTKASVERYKGKVHQWEIWNEPDNTVRYNNANPKSIVDLTIATARVIKSVDPDAKIAAFGLAVPRYEVYAEAIISDLAAKLKANNEEHLIDWITYHGYHYVPEDTYFIDGVALRNVIERCDLDVAIWQGESGAPSAGYMGGALAEYSWTEQTQAKWDVRKMMNDHGNGVRTSIFSIADMNYGTKDEIKIKNLKGILATRASNKVSRPKIAYHAIRNFVSVFDNLDKVCDKSGIEVSAPIYNANSKPLYYLFEDNETSLQSLVVWRGGEVPIYCECENCAEIVIDNFNCNEPVCVDLLTGVVYDLPHRKLGKNFKFKNAPYYDSPIVICDRSLIGVK
;
A
#
# COMPACT_ATOMS: atom_id res chain seq x y z
N MET A 1 -46.61 1.22 29.27
CA MET A 1 -47.06 1.49 27.89
C MET A 1 -46.18 2.47 27.08
N LYS A 2 -45.14 3.08 27.64
CA LYS A 2 -44.24 4.00 26.87
C LYS A 2 -43.07 3.32 26.13
N ARG A 3 -42.78 2.02 26.38
CA ARG A 3 -41.66 1.30 25.73
C ARG A 3 -42.03 0.56 24.42
N LEU A 4 -43.35 0.34 24.17
CA LEU A 4 -43.78 -0.37 22.94
C LEU A 4 -43.86 0.57 21.74
N THR A 5 -44.04 1.88 21.92
CA THR A 5 -44.17 2.85 20.83
C THR A 5 -42.84 3.20 20.17
N ILE A 6 -41.72 3.10 20.94
CA ILE A 6 -40.37 3.38 20.40
C ILE A 6 -39.86 2.23 19.50
N CYS A 7 -40.21 0.99 19.81
CA CYS A 7 -39.83 -0.14 18.96
C CYS A 7 -40.60 -0.16 17.62
N LEU A 8 -41.82 0.33 17.57
CA LEU A 8 -42.59 0.39 16.31
C LEU A 8 -42.07 1.49 15.37
N LEU A 9 -41.59 2.63 15.88
CA LEU A 9 -40.99 3.67 15.04
C LEU A 9 -39.63 3.25 14.44
N ALA A 10 -38.82 2.52 15.18
CA ALA A 10 -37.54 1.99 14.66
C ALA A 10 -37.77 0.95 13.54
N PHE A 11 -38.81 0.11 13.65
CA PHE A 11 -39.16 -0.88 12.63
C PHE A 11 -39.69 -0.25 11.34
N ILE A 12 -40.38 0.88 11.42
CA ILE A 12 -40.91 1.58 10.23
C ILE A 12 -39.80 2.28 9.42
N ILE A 13 -38.72 2.73 10.10
CA ILE A 13 -37.57 3.34 9.43
C ILE A 13 -36.72 2.27 8.68
N PHE A 14 -36.61 1.04 9.25
CA PHE A 14 -35.90 -0.07 8.60
C PHE A 14 -36.65 -0.64 7.38
N ALA A 15 -37.97 -0.72 7.42
CA ALA A 15 -38.76 -1.22 6.30
C ALA A 15 -38.72 -0.28 5.07
N GLY A 16 -38.47 1.01 5.27
CA GLY A 16 -38.40 2.00 4.19
C GLY A 16 -37.09 1.98 3.38
N CYS A 17 -36.00 1.38 3.92
CA CYS A 17 -34.71 1.27 3.20
C CYS A 17 -34.62 0.01 2.34
N ALA A 18 -35.20 -1.12 2.76
CA ALA A 18 -35.08 -2.40 2.05
C ALA A 18 -35.71 -2.38 0.64
N GLU A 19 -36.77 -1.58 0.43
CA GLU A 19 -37.42 -1.45 -0.88
C GLU A 19 -36.69 -0.53 -1.87
N ARG A 20 -35.55 0.10 -1.48
CA ARG A 20 -34.85 1.11 -2.29
C ARG A 20 -33.43 0.72 -2.70
N PHE A 21 -32.89 -0.36 -2.14
CA PHE A 21 -31.54 -0.78 -2.44
C PHE A 21 -31.45 -1.33 -3.88
N PRO A 22 -30.35 -1.05 -4.64
CA PRO A 22 -30.20 -1.51 -6.01
C PRO A 22 -30.19 -3.04 -6.12
N GLN A 23 -30.71 -3.55 -7.23
CA GLN A 23 -30.74 -4.99 -7.50
C GLN A 23 -29.33 -5.49 -7.82
N GLN A 24 -28.89 -6.56 -7.15
CA GLN A 24 -27.70 -7.29 -7.53
C GLN A 24 -27.90 -7.95 -8.90
N ILE A 25 -26.95 -7.75 -9.83
CA ILE A 25 -26.96 -8.32 -11.19
C ILE A 25 -25.84 -9.33 -11.43
N GLY A 26 -24.91 -9.48 -10.49
CA GLY A 26 -23.82 -10.44 -10.58
C GLY A 26 -22.68 -10.13 -9.62
N THR A 27 -21.52 -10.69 -9.91
CA THR A 27 -20.27 -10.41 -9.20
C THR A 27 -19.16 -10.05 -10.20
N LEU A 28 -18.22 -9.24 -9.75
CA LEU A 28 -17.06 -8.84 -10.54
C LEU A 28 -16.21 -10.05 -10.94
N ARG A 29 -15.82 -10.15 -12.19
CA ARG A 29 -14.81 -11.08 -12.65
C ARG A 29 -13.44 -10.57 -12.25
N GLN A 30 -12.81 -11.25 -11.32
CA GLN A 30 -11.46 -10.91 -10.90
C GLN A 30 -10.45 -11.24 -11.99
N LYS A 31 -9.58 -10.29 -12.31
CA LYS A 31 -8.47 -10.40 -13.26
C LYS A 31 -7.23 -10.96 -12.56
N THR A 32 -6.30 -11.48 -13.33
CA THR A 32 -4.99 -11.96 -12.87
C THR A 32 -3.89 -11.02 -13.36
N LEU A 33 -2.66 -11.20 -12.90
CA LEU A 33 -1.52 -10.35 -13.27
C LEU A 33 -1.32 -10.22 -14.78
N SER A 34 -1.56 -11.28 -15.54
CA SER A 34 -1.43 -11.27 -17.00
C SER A 34 -2.49 -10.44 -17.74
N GLU A 35 -3.57 -10.07 -17.05
CA GLU A 35 -4.70 -9.32 -17.61
C GLU A 35 -4.72 -7.84 -17.18
N VAL A 36 -3.76 -7.41 -16.35
CA VAL A 36 -3.74 -6.06 -15.76
C VAL A 36 -2.41 -5.35 -16.00
N GLN A 37 -2.47 -4.02 -16.05
CA GLN A 37 -1.30 -3.16 -16.08
C GLN A 37 -1.43 -2.16 -14.92
N ASN A 38 -0.64 -2.34 -13.87
CA ASN A 38 -0.64 -1.46 -12.72
C ASN A 38 0.75 -1.34 -12.12
N ASP A 39 0.92 -0.40 -11.21
CA ASP A 39 2.14 -0.16 -10.45
C ASP A 39 1.96 -0.41 -8.94
N LEU A 40 1.00 -1.26 -8.59
CA LEU A 40 0.70 -1.65 -7.22
C LEU A 40 1.71 -2.67 -6.70
N ALA A 41 2.06 -2.56 -5.42
CA ALA A 41 2.99 -3.43 -4.74
C ALA A 41 2.37 -4.16 -3.54
N ILE A 42 2.85 -5.38 -3.30
CA ILE A 42 2.56 -6.15 -2.09
C ILE A 42 3.85 -6.44 -1.33
N GLY A 43 3.84 -6.19 -0.03
CA GLY A 43 4.96 -6.50 0.84
C GLY A 43 5.17 -8.00 1.00
N CYS A 44 6.37 -8.45 0.65
CA CYS A 44 6.88 -9.80 0.84
C CYS A 44 8.13 -9.78 1.73
N GLU A 45 8.15 -8.90 2.71
CA GLU A 45 9.29 -8.64 3.60
C GLU A 45 9.52 -9.78 4.57
N THR A 46 10.58 -9.64 5.38
CA THR A 46 10.97 -10.52 6.49
C THR A 46 11.44 -11.93 6.11
N LEU A 47 11.60 -12.20 4.82
CA LEU A 47 12.17 -13.47 4.32
C LEU A 47 13.66 -13.62 4.68
N ASP A 48 14.35 -12.50 4.87
CA ASP A 48 15.71 -12.44 5.36
C ASP A 48 15.85 -12.94 6.80
N ARG A 49 14.79 -12.83 7.62
CA ARG A 49 14.72 -13.28 9.02
C ARG A 49 13.86 -14.53 9.24
N ASP A 50 13.41 -15.15 8.16
CA ASP A 50 12.57 -16.36 8.16
C ASP A 50 11.22 -16.22 8.91
N TYR A 51 10.70 -14.99 9.05
CA TYR A 51 9.39 -14.75 9.67
C TYR A 51 8.21 -15.08 8.75
N ALA A 52 8.48 -15.16 7.46
CA ALA A 52 7.59 -15.66 6.43
C ALA A 52 8.33 -16.69 5.53
N ASP A 53 7.61 -17.40 4.69
CA ASP A 53 8.17 -18.38 3.76
C ASP A 53 7.55 -18.18 2.37
N TYR A 54 8.35 -17.68 1.41
CA TYR A 54 7.94 -17.41 0.04
C TYR A 54 7.28 -18.62 -0.63
N GLN A 55 7.85 -19.83 -0.44
CA GLN A 55 7.35 -21.05 -1.05
C GLN A 55 5.94 -21.44 -0.60
N LYS A 56 5.46 -20.87 0.52
CA LYS A 56 4.14 -21.17 1.07
C LYS A 56 3.04 -20.25 0.55
N TYR A 57 3.40 -19.07 -0.01
CA TYR A 57 2.41 -18.10 -0.49
C TYR A 57 2.56 -17.69 -1.96
N LYS A 58 3.63 -18.05 -2.63
CA LYS A 58 3.92 -17.60 -4.00
C LYS A 58 2.79 -17.85 -5.02
N GLU A 59 2.03 -18.93 -4.85
CA GLU A 59 0.90 -19.27 -5.73
C GLU A 59 -0.30 -18.29 -5.61
N TYR A 60 -0.27 -17.41 -4.61
CA TYR A 60 -1.29 -16.38 -4.43
C TYR A 60 -0.91 -15.03 -5.07
N LEU A 61 0.35 -14.85 -5.50
CA LEU A 61 0.84 -13.56 -6.01
C LEU A 61 0.29 -13.24 -7.39
N GLU A 62 0.39 -14.15 -8.34
CA GLU A 62 -0.14 -13.97 -9.71
C GLU A 62 -1.66 -13.75 -9.72
N PRO A 63 -2.49 -14.57 -9.00
CA PRO A 63 -3.92 -14.30 -8.90
C PRO A 63 -4.28 -12.99 -8.19
N LEU A 64 -3.40 -12.44 -7.33
CA LEU A 64 -3.63 -11.15 -6.66
C LEU A 64 -3.66 -9.99 -7.66
N GLY A 65 -2.85 -10.07 -8.72
CA GLY A 65 -2.81 -9.10 -9.80
C GLY A 65 -1.97 -7.85 -9.52
N MET A 66 -1.32 -7.74 -8.36
CA MET A 66 -0.36 -6.66 -8.08
C MET A 66 0.98 -6.95 -8.73
N ARG A 67 1.56 -5.95 -9.43
CA ARG A 67 2.76 -6.16 -10.26
C ARG A 67 4.03 -6.28 -9.43
N TYR A 68 4.20 -5.47 -8.41
CA TYR A 68 5.45 -5.42 -7.66
C TYR A 68 5.38 -6.21 -6.37
N ILE A 69 6.49 -6.90 -6.04
CA ILE A 69 6.72 -7.51 -4.73
C ILE A 69 7.87 -6.79 -4.03
N ARG A 70 7.62 -6.20 -2.86
CA ARG A 70 8.66 -5.57 -2.05
C ARG A 70 9.35 -6.61 -1.19
N LEU A 71 10.68 -6.72 -1.33
CA LEU A 71 11.53 -7.73 -0.71
C LEU A 71 12.66 -7.05 0.07
N GLN A 72 13.09 -7.66 1.17
CA GLN A 72 14.29 -7.25 1.91
C GLN A 72 15.47 -8.15 1.53
N ALA A 73 16.59 -7.55 1.07
CA ALA A 73 17.74 -8.29 0.54
C ALA A 73 18.59 -8.99 1.63
N GLY A 74 18.46 -8.56 2.89
CA GLY A 74 19.06 -9.24 4.04
C GLY A 74 20.57 -9.40 3.97
N TRP A 75 21.34 -8.30 4.17
CA TRP A 75 22.79 -8.34 4.12
C TRP A 75 23.39 -9.42 5.02
N ALA A 76 22.96 -9.50 6.28
CA ALA A 76 23.49 -10.50 7.23
C ALA A 76 23.15 -11.95 6.85
N LYS A 77 22.02 -12.19 6.17
CA LYS A 77 21.64 -13.53 5.68
C LYS A 77 22.48 -13.94 4.48
N THR A 78 22.80 -12.98 3.63
CA THR A 78 23.61 -13.18 2.42
C THR A 78 25.10 -13.29 2.74
N GLU A 79 25.63 -12.49 3.68
CA GLU A 79 27.05 -12.46 4.04
C GLU A 79 27.26 -12.93 5.49
N LYS A 80 27.31 -14.24 5.69
CA LYS A 80 27.58 -14.86 7.01
C LYS A 80 29.06 -14.90 7.37
N ALA A 81 29.93 -14.87 6.36
CA ALA A 81 31.38 -14.75 6.51
C ALA A 81 31.86 -13.58 5.64
N LYS A 82 32.81 -12.78 6.17
CA LYS A 82 33.25 -11.53 5.52
C LYS A 82 33.75 -11.76 4.09
N GLY A 83 33.12 -11.09 3.13
CA GLY A 83 33.44 -11.16 1.72
C GLY A 83 32.93 -12.43 1.01
N VAL A 84 32.14 -13.28 1.68
CA VAL A 84 31.56 -14.49 1.10
C VAL A 84 30.05 -14.33 1.03
N TYR A 85 29.52 -14.25 -0.18
CA TYR A 85 28.11 -14.02 -0.45
C TYR A 85 27.38 -15.29 -0.86
N ASP A 86 26.34 -15.67 -0.12
CA ASP A 86 25.40 -16.74 -0.43
C ASP A 86 24.05 -16.14 -0.79
N PHE A 87 23.77 -16.01 -2.09
CA PHE A 87 22.51 -15.49 -2.61
C PHE A 87 21.46 -16.57 -2.87
N ALA A 88 21.76 -17.85 -2.66
CA ALA A 88 20.88 -18.96 -3.06
C ALA A 88 19.45 -18.84 -2.55
N TRP A 89 19.27 -18.30 -1.33
CA TRP A 89 17.95 -18.09 -0.75
C TRP A 89 17.14 -17.00 -1.48
N LEU A 90 17.80 -15.92 -1.93
CA LEU A 90 17.15 -14.80 -2.62
C LEU A 90 16.99 -15.08 -4.12
N ASP A 91 17.91 -15.85 -4.72
CA ASP A 91 17.82 -16.30 -6.11
C ASP A 91 16.51 -17.03 -6.38
N THR A 92 16.16 -17.97 -5.52
CA THR A 92 14.93 -18.76 -5.67
C THR A 92 13.67 -17.92 -5.62
N ILE A 93 13.71 -16.78 -4.94
CA ILE A 93 12.59 -15.84 -4.83
C ILE A 93 12.52 -14.95 -6.07
N ILE A 94 13.65 -14.32 -6.43
CA ILE A 94 13.70 -13.38 -7.56
C ILE A 94 13.43 -14.10 -8.87
N ASP A 95 14.04 -15.28 -9.08
CA ASP A 95 13.86 -16.04 -10.30
C ASP A 95 12.42 -16.54 -10.48
N ASP A 96 11.78 -17.05 -9.43
CA ASP A 96 10.36 -17.45 -9.44
C ASP A 96 9.44 -16.25 -9.66
N ALA A 97 9.72 -15.12 -9.03
CA ALA A 97 8.93 -13.89 -9.20
C ALA A 97 8.96 -13.39 -10.65
N VAL A 98 10.15 -13.27 -11.24
CA VAL A 98 10.31 -12.86 -12.64
C VAL A 98 9.65 -13.85 -13.60
N LEU A 99 9.78 -15.16 -13.34
CA LEU A 99 9.12 -16.20 -14.15
C LEU A 99 7.58 -16.06 -14.12
N ARG A 100 7.01 -15.58 -13.01
CA ARG A 100 5.56 -15.32 -12.86
C ARG A 100 5.12 -13.97 -13.45
N GLY A 101 6.04 -13.18 -14.01
CA GLY A 101 5.75 -11.84 -14.53
C GLY A 101 5.63 -10.76 -13.44
N LEU A 102 6.07 -11.07 -12.22
CA LEU A 102 6.17 -10.10 -11.13
C LEU A 102 7.47 -9.29 -11.26
N GLU A 103 7.46 -8.07 -10.76
CA GLU A 103 8.63 -7.20 -10.69
C GLU A 103 9.14 -7.10 -9.25
N PRO A 104 10.33 -7.66 -8.95
CA PRO A 104 10.93 -7.49 -7.64
C PRO A 104 11.33 -6.03 -7.39
N TRP A 105 10.86 -5.46 -6.27
CA TRP A 105 11.33 -4.23 -5.69
C TRP A 105 12.15 -4.58 -4.45
N VAL A 106 13.47 -4.40 -4.52
CA VAL A 106 14.39 -4.94 -3.54
C VAL A 106 14.93 -3.84 -2.63
N GLU A 107 14.60 -3.94 -1.35
CA GLU A 107 15.14 -3.08 -0.30
C GLU A 107 16.48 -3.61 0.20
N LEU A 108 17.51 -2.79 0.11
CA LEU A 108 18.82 -3.05 0.70
C LEU A 108 18.77 -2.71 2.21
N SER A 109 18.64 -3.74 3.03
CA SER A 109 18.56 -3.69 4.50
C SER A 109 18.91 -5.07 5.09
N TYR A 110 19.12 -5.26 6.35
CA TYR A 110 19.51 -4.28 7.37
C TYR A 110 21.04 -4.30 7.55
N GLY A 111 21.53 -4.01 8.77
CA GLY A 111 22.96 -4.09 9.07
C GLY A 111 23.48 -5.52 9.15
N ASN A 112 24.82 -5.66 9.23
CA ASN A 112 25.49 -6.94 9.42
C ASN A 112 26.45 -6.89 10.62
N PRO A 113 26.11 -7.55 11.75
CA PRO A 113 26.87 -7.48 12.98
C PRO A 113 28.22 -8.21 12.94
N ILE A 114 28.54 -8.94 11.85
CA ILE A 114 29.90 -9.53 11.70
C ILE A 114 30.97 -8.46 11.50
N TYR A 115 30.59 -7.24 11.14
CA TYR A 115 31.45 -6.09 11.00
C TYR A 115 31.35 -5.18 12.23
N PRO A 116 32.46 -4.76 12.85
CA PRO A 116 32.42 -3.71 13.87
C PRO A 116 31.75 -2.45 13.32
N GLY A 117 30.71 -1.95 14.01
CA GLY A 117 29.90 -0.82 13.53
C GLY A 117 29.05 -1.13 12.33
N GLY A 118 28.74 -2.40 12.05
CA GLY A 118 27.91 -2.84 10.92
C GLY A 118 26.40 -2.76 11.13
N GLY A 119 25.95 -2.27 12.30
CA GLY A 119 24.54 -2.25 12.65
C GLY A 119 24.01 -3.61 13.10
N THR A 120 22.71 -3.80 13.04
CA THR A 120 22.03 -5.06 13.40
C THR A 120 21.05 -5.51 12.29
N ILE A 121 20.56 -6.73 12.44
CA ILE A 121 19.55 -7.31 11.53
C ILE A 121 18.13 -6.82 11.82
N PHE A 122 17.93 -5.96 12.81
CA PHE A 122 16.62 -5.50 13.25
C PHE A 122 16.34 -4.07 12.82
N LEU A 123 15.06 -3.77 12.61
CA LEU A 123 14.54 -2.47 12.17
C LEU A 123 15.16 -1.27 12.90
N ASN A 124 15.24 -1.30 14.24
CA ASN A 124 15.76 -0.19 15.03
C ASN A 124 17.25 -0.31 15.36
N GLY A 125 17.97 -1.18 14.69
CA GLY A 125 19.33 -1.56 15.06
C GLY A 125 20.43 -0.67 14.48
N GLY A 126 20.09 0.33 13.69
CA GLY A 126 21.03 1.25 13.05
C GLY A 126 21.74 0.66 11.83
N TRP A 127 22.23 1.56 11.03
CA TRP A 127 22.95 1.30 9.79
C TRP A 127 24.47 1.23 10.00
N PRO A 128 25.24 0.76 8.99
CA PRO A 128 26.69 0.76 9.07
C PRO A 128 27.27 2.17 9.28
N THR A 129 28.17 2.31 10.25
CA THR A 129 28.77 3.62 10.62
C THR A 129 30.31 3.62 10.56
N SER A 130 30.95 2.46 10.75
CA SER A 130 32.41 2.38 10.63
C SER A 130 32.85 2.29 9.18
N LYS A 131 34.03 2.82 8.85
CA LYS A 131 34.57 2.72 7.48
C LYS A 131 34.61 1.28 6.97
N VAL A 132 35.01 0.33 7.80
CA VAL A 132 35.10 -1.10 7.42
C VAL A 132 33.73 -1.65 7.10
N ALA A 133 32.72 -1.31 7.87
CA ALA A 133 31.34 -1.76 7.64
C ALA A 133 30.70 -1.08 6.42
N ILE A 134 30.94 0.22 6.22
CA ILE A 134 30.46 0.95 5.03
C ILE A 134 31.10 0.38 3.75
N ASP A 135 32.43 0.16 3.75
CA ASP A 135 33.13 -0.44 2.62
C ASP A 135 32.58 -1.86 2.31
N ALA A 136 32.23 -2.63 3.35
CA ALA A 136 31.64 -3.96 3.19
C ALA A 136 30.20 -3.89 2.65
N TRP A 137 29.37 -2.97 3.14
CA TRP A 137 28.03 -2.69 2.63
C TRP A 137 28.07 -2.35 1.13
N LEU A 138 28.94 -1.45 0.71
CA LEU A 138 29.05 -1.05 -0.69
C LEU A 138 29.51 -2.21 -1.59
N ARG A 139 30.41 -3.09 -1.10
CA ARG A 139 30.77 -4.32 -1.85
C ARG A 139 29.62 -5.30 -1.96
N TRP A 140 28.87 -5.51 -0.87
CA TRP A 140 27.66 -6.35 -0.89
C TRP A 140 26.59 -5.76 -1.81
N THR A 141 26.34 -4.45 -1.77
CA THR A 141 25.44 -3.76 -2.70
C THR A 141 25.86 -4.01 -4.13
N LYS A 142 27.13 -3.80 -4.46
CA LYS A 142 27.66 -4.05 -5.81
C LYS A 142 27.40 -5.49 -6.25
N ALA A 143 27.75 -6.46 -5.42
CA ALA A 143 27.55 -7.89 -5.72
C ALA A 143 26.05 -8.23 -5.91
N SER A 144 25.15 -7.63 -5.12
CA SER A 144 23.70 -7.80 -5.24
C SER A 144 23.18 -7.26 -6.58
N VAL A 145 23.55 -6.02 -6.94
CA VAL A 145 23.10 -5.39 -8.19
C VAL A 145 23.69 -6.11 -9.41
N GLU A 146 24.98 -6.49 -9.38
CA GLU A 146 25.58 -7.30 -10.46
C GLU A 146 24.85 -8.62 -10.67
N ARG A 147 24.45 -9.29 -9.58
CA ARG A 147 23.77 -10.58 -9.63
C ARG A 147 22.36 -10.47 -10.21
N TYR A 148 21.63 -9.43 -9.86
CA TYR A 148 20.21 -9.30 -10.25
C TYR A 148 19.96 -8.30 -11.39
N LYS A 149 21.00 -7.80 -12.03
CA LYS A 149 20.88 -6.95 -13.20
C LYS A 149 20.02 -7.61 -14.29
N GLY A 150 19.04 -6.88 -14.82
CA GLY A 150 18.05 -7.38 -15.77
C GLY A 150 16.91 -8.20 -15.16
N LYS A 151 16.88 -8.37 -13.82
CA LYS A 151 15.79 -9.02 -13.09
C LYS A 151 15.18 -8.08 -12.05
N VAL A 152 15.99 -7.22 -11.44
CA VAL A 152 15.56 -6.22 -10.45
C VAL A 152 15.82 -4.85 -11.05
N HIS A 153 14.77 -4.10 -11.29
CA HIS A 153 14.81 -2.76 -11.88
C HIS A 153 14.62 -1.66 -10.84
N GLN A 154 14.21 -2.02 -9.62
CA GLN A 154 13.91 -1.09 -8.54
C GLN A 154 14.61 -1.51 -7.24
N TRP A 155 15.41 -0.59 -6.72
CA TRP A 155 16.16 -0.75 -5.48
C TRP A 155 15.70 0.30 -4.47
N GLU A 156 15.47 -0.10 -3.25
CA GLU A 156 15.22 0.81 -2.14
C GLU A 156 16.39 0.79 -1.17
N ILE A 157 16.79 1.97 -0.71
CA ILE A 157 17.95 2.08 0.20
C ILE A 157 17.46 2.36 1.59
N TRP A 158 17.61 1.36 2.45
CA TRP A 158 17.26 1.35 3.86
C TRP A 158 15.75 1.35 4.13
N ASN A 159 15.40 1.18 5.42
CA ASN A 159 14.04 1.15 5.95
C ASN A 159 13.95 1.93 7.25
N GLU A 160 13.06 2.91 7.31
CA GLU A 160 12.69 3.69 8.51
C GLU A 160 13.84 4.35 9.28
N PRO A 161 14.76 5.06 8.61
CA PRO A 161 15.88 5.70 9.32
C PRO A 161 15.42 6.81 10.28
N ASP A 162 14.32 7.46 10.02
CA ASP A 162 13.71 8.48 10.89
C ASP A 162 13.28 7.90 12.25
N ASN A 163 12.83 6.65 12.31
CA ASN A 163 12.61 5.93 13.56
C ASN A 163 13.93 5.74 14.33
N THR A 164 15.01 5.37 13.66
CA THR A 164 16.33 5.22 14.30
C THR A 164 16.83 6.55 14.82
N VAL A 165 16.69 7.64 14.08
CA VAL A 165 17.03 9.00 14.53
C VAL A 165 16.21 9.37 15.76
N ARG A 166 14.89 9.17 15.70
CA ARG A 166 13.94 9.53 16.76
C ARG A 166 14.20 8.80 18.08
N TYR A 167 14.40 7.47 18.03
CA TYR A 167 14.49 6.65 19.22
C TYR A 167 15.92 6.46 19.74
N ASN A 168 16.91 6.48 18.86
CA ASN A 168 18.31 6.21 19.21
C ASN A 168 19.22 7.42 19.10
N ASN A 169 18.69 8.62 18.82
CA ASN A 169 19.45 9.85 18.57
C ASN A 169 20.58 9.66 17.53
N ALA A 170 20.35 8.81 16.54
CA ALA A 170 21.32 8.58 15.47
C ALA A 170 21.50 9.84 14.62
N ASN A 171 22.71 10.03 14.09
CA ASN A 171 23.00 11.17 13.22
C ASN A 171 22.31 11.00 11.85
N PRO A 172 21.32 11.81 11.46
CA PRO A 172 20.63 11.69 10.20
C PRO A 172 21.56 11.88 8.98
N LYS A 173 22.63 12.65 9.11
CA LYS A 173 23.59 12.87 8.01
C LYS A 173 24.32 11.60 7.59
N SER A 174 24.59 10.68 8.52
CA SER A 174 25.31 9.45 8.21
C SER A 174 24.49 8.47 7.36
N ILE A 175 23.17 8.43 7.50
CA ILE A 175 22.32 7.64 6.59
C ILE A 175 22.24 8.28 5.21
N VAL A 176 22.22 9.60 5.11
CA VAL A 176 22.26 10.30 3.83
C VAL A 176 23.56 10.01 3.09
N ASP A 177 24.70 10.06 3.77
CA ASP A 177 26.01 9.71 3.18
C ASP A 177 26.04 8.28 2.66
N LEU A 178 25.51 7.33 3.45
CA LEU A 178 25.39 5.93 3.07
C LEU A 178 24.46 5.78 1.84
N THR A 179 23.34 6.48 1.84
CA THR A 179 22.35 6.44 0.75
C THR A 179 22.95 6.91 -0.56
N ILE A 180 23.63 8.06 -0.57
CA ILE A 180 24.29 8.59 -1.78
C ILE A 180 25.40 7.65 -2.27
N ALA A 181 26.23 7.16 -1.36
CA ALA A 181 27.28 6.20 -1.71
C ALA A 181 26.71 4.91 -2.31
N THR A 182 25.61 4.40 -1.73
CA THR A 182 24.90 3.22 -2.21
C THR A 182 24.29 3.45 -3.60
N ALA A 183 23.63 4.59 -3.81
CA ALA A 183 23.04 4.96 -5.09
C ALA A 183 24.08 5.06 -6.20
N ARG A 184 25.26 5.66 -5.92
CA ARG A 184 26.37 5.69 -6.85
C ARG A 184 26.84 4.29 -7.25
N VAL A 185 26.93 3.36 -6.31
CA VAL A 185 27.27 1.96 -6.59
C VAL A 185 26.20 1.30 -7.47
N ILE A 186 24.93 1.45 -7.16
CA ILE A 186 23.85 0.90 -7.96
C ILE A 186 23.94 1.43 -9.40
N LYS A 187 23.99 2.75 -9.59
CA LYS A 187 24.06 3.39 -10.92
C LYS A 187 25.35 3.05 -11.68
N SER A 188 26.46 2.79 -10.98
CA SER A 188 27.71 2.36 -11.64
C SER A 188 27.61 0.96 -12.25
N VAL A 189 26.77 0.09 -11.70
CA VAL A 189 26.55 -1.29 -12.19
C VAL A 189 25.38 -1.33 -13.18
N ASP A 190 24.29 -0.65 -12.83
CA ASP A 190 23.07 -0.58 -13.63
C ASP A 190 22.56 0.87 -13.72
N PRO A 191 22.96 1.61 -14.76
CA PRO A 191 22.56 3.01 -14.94
C PRO A 191 21.04 3.22 -15.05
N ASP A 192 20.32 2.22 -15.53
CA ASP A 192 18.87 2.29 -15.75
C ASP A 192 18.06 1.93 -14.50
N ALA A 193 18.71 1.36 -13.48
CA ALA A 193 18.05 1.00 -12.22
C ALA A 193 17.36 2.21 -11.57
N LYS A 194 16.14 2.02 -11.11
CA LYS A 194 15.37 3.01 -10.36
C LYS A 194 15.66 2.89 -8.87
N ILE A 195 15.85 4.03 -8.21
CA ILE A 195 16.26 4.07 -6.80
C ILE A 195 15.24 4.82 -5.97
N ALA A 196 14.71 4.13 -4.98
CA ALA A 196 13.93 4.67 -3.88
C ALA A 196 14.79 4.84 -2.64
N ALA A 197 14.46 5.80 -1.79
CA ALA A 197 15.23 6.06 -0.57
C ALA A 197 14.33 6.13 0.66
N PHE A 198 14.82 5.55 1.73
CA PHE A 198 14.48 5.69 3.14
C PHE A 198 13.29 4.89 3.68
N GLY A 199 12.15 4.75 3.01
CA GLY A 199 10.96 4.18 3.65
C GLY A 199 10.63 4.90 4.96
N LEU A 200 10.43 6.22 4.93
CA LEU A 200 10.23 7.04 6.14
C LEU A 200 9.00 6.60 6.91
N ALA A 201 9.14 6.28 8.20
CA ALA A 201 8.07 5.76 9.03
C ALA A 201 7.08 6.83 9.49
N VAL A 202 7.59 8.05 9.76
CA VAL A 202 6.85 9.09 10.45
C VAL A 202 7.02 10.49 9.84
N PRO A 203 6.74 10.68 8.52
CA PRO A 203 6.94 11.98 7.86
C PRO A 203 6.17 13.12 8.49
N ARG A 204 5.06 12.86 9.19
CA ARG A 204 4.31 13.85 9.97
C ARG A 204 5.13 14.55 11.06
N TYR A 205 6.21 13.93 11.50
CA TYR A 205 7.21 14.61 12.34
C TYR A 205 8.26 15.26 11.43
N GLU A 206 7.87 16.31 10.72
CA GLU A 206 8.66 16.95 9.68
C GLU A 206 10.12 17.22 10.08
N VAL A 207 10.39 17.50 11.35
CA VAL A 207 11.75 17.75 11.84
C VAL A 207 12.73 16.60 11.54
N TYR A 208 12.27 15.35 11.56
CA TYR A 208 13.11 14.19 11.25
C TYR A 208 13.24 13.97 9.74
N ALA A 209 12.11 14.08 9.02
CA ALA A 209 12.11 13.99 7.56
C ALA A 209 12.94 15.13 6.94
N GLU A 210 12.79 16.35 7.42
CA GLU A 210 13.53 17.51 6.92
C GLU A 210 15.03 17.40 7.20
N ALA A 211 15.43 16.88 8.37
CA ALA A 211 16.84 16.65 8.68
C ALA A 211 17.53 15.66 7.72
N ILE A 212 16.77 14.70 7.17
CA ILE A 212 17.26 13.70 6.21
C ILE A 212 17.20 14.28 4.78
N ILE A 213 16.03 14.80 4.37
CA ILE A 213 15.79 15.20 2.98
C ILE A 213 16.54 16.49 2.62
N SER A 214 16.66 17.45 3.54
CA SER A 214 17.43 18.68 3.28
C SER A 214 18.92 18.40 3.09
N ASP A 215 19.50 17.50 3.87
CA ASP A 215 20.91 17.09 3.72
C ASP A 215 21.10 16.29 2.42
N LEU A 216 20.16 15.41 2.08
CA LEU A 216 20.16 14.70 0.79
C LEU A 216 20.14 15.68 -0.39
N ALA A 217 19.16 16.57 -0.43
CA ALA A 217 19.00 17.54 -1.50
C ALA A 217 20.24 18.44 -1.65
N ALA A 218 20.77 18.97 -0.54
CA ALA A 218 21.95 19.81 -0.56
C ALA A 218 23.18 19.08 -1.15
N LYS A 219 23.40 17.80 -0.76
CA LYS A 219 24.53 17.02 -1.24
C LYS A 219 24.37 16.58 -2.71
N LEU A 220 23.17 16.18 -3.12
CA LEU A 220 22.90 15.82 -4.52
C LEU A 220 23.12 17.03 -5.43
N LYS A 221 22.56 18.19 -5.11
CA LYS A 221 22.73 19.44 -5.88
C LYS A 221 24.19 19.88 -5.94
N ALA A 222 24.92 19.84 -4.82
CA ALA A 222 26.32 20.23 -4.78
C ALA A 222 27.22 19.40 -5.71
N ASN A 223 26.79 18.19 -6.08
CA ASN A 223 27.54 17.27 -6.95
C ASN A 223 26.89 17.09 -8.34
N ASN A 224 25.78 17.75 -8.65
CA ASN A 224 24.93 17.54 -9.84
C ASN A 224 24.50 16.07 -9.98
N GLU A 225 24.04 15.47 -8.88
CA GLU A 225 23.71 14.06 -8.75
C GLU A 225 22.21 13.82 -8.43
N GLU A 226 21.31 14.79 -8.68
CA GLU A 226 19.87 14.68 -8.41
C GLU A 226 19.24 13.46 -9.11
N HIS A 227 19.79 13.04 -10.22
CA HIS A 227 19.38 11.85 -10.99
C HIS A 227 19.63 10.51 -10.27
N LEU A 228 20.32 10.51 -9.14
CA LEU A 228 20.60 9.27 -8.38
C LEU A 228 19.37 8.71 -7.69
N ILE A 229 18.40 9.56 -7.32
CA ILE A 229 17.20 9.14 -6.58
C ILE A 229 15.97 9.44 -7.41
N ASP A 230 15.14 8.44 -7.64
CA ASP A 230 13.88 8.55 -8.38
C ASP A 230 12.69 8.80 -7.45
N TRP A 231 12.68 8.22 -6.24
CA TRP A 231 11.58 8.33 -5.27
C TRP A 231 12.07 8.46 -3.84
N ILE A 232 11.29 9.18 -3.03
CA ILE A 232 11.32 9.06 -1.57
C ILE A 232 10.13 8.20 -1.16
N THR A 233 10.40 7.08 -0.51
CA THR A 233 9.35 6.21 0.01
C THR A 233 9.00 6.58 1.44
N TYR A 234 7.73 6.37 1.79
CA TYR A 234 7.23 6.53 3.15
C TYR A 234 6.29 5.39 3.50
N HIS A 235 6.14 5.15 4.79
CA HIS A 235 5.17 4.22 5.33
C HIS A 235 3.91 4.99 5.74
N GLY A 236 3.43 4.89 6.88
CA GLY A 236 2.26 5.61 7.36
C GLY A 236 1.24 4.63 7.89
N TYR A 237 1.06 4.73 9.19
CA TYR A 237 0.11 3.87 9.89
C TYR A 237 -0.80 4.77 10.73
N HIS A 238 -1.98 5.06 10.19
CA HIS A 238 -3.04 5.80 10.85
C HIS A 238 -4.29 4.93 11.00
N TYR A 239 -5.04 5.12 12.08
CA TYR A 239 -6.31 4.40 12.27
C TYR A 239 -7.33 4.75 11.19
N VAL A 240 -7.39 6.03 10.80
CA VAL A 240 -8.14 6.49 9.62
C VAL A 240 -7.27 6.28 8.38
N PRO A 241 -7.66 5.42 7.43
CA PRO A 241 -6.78 5.04 6.30
C PRO A 241 -6.33 6.21 5.44
N GLU A 242 -7.19 7.18 5.23
CA GLU A 242 -6.93 8.35 4.39
C GLU A 242 -5.84 9.27 4.97
N ASP A 243 -5.67 9.27 6.28
CA ASP A 243 -4.67 10.06 6.99
C ASP A 243 -3.24 9.62 6.66
N THR A 244 -3.06 8.39 6.15
CA THR A 244 -1.76 7.93 5.63
C THR A 244 -1.22 8.86 4.55
N TYR A 245 -2.09 9.33 3.65
CA TYR A 245 -1.71 10.34 2.66
C TYR A 245 -1.92 11.77 3.17
N PHE A 246 -3.10 12.09 3.74
CA PHE A 246 -3.42 13.46 4.10
C PHE A 246 -2.54 14.04 5.20
N ILE A 247 -1.96 13.20 6.05
CA ILE A 247 -1.01 13.62 7.09
C ILE A 247 0.43 13.31 6.65
N ASP A 248 0.80 12.04 6.47
CA ASP A 248 2.19 11.65 6.21
C ASP A 248 2.63 11.98 4.77
N GLY A 249 1.82 11.68 3.76
CA GLY A 249 2.14 11.96 2.36
C GLY A 249 2.23 13.46 2.07
N VAL A 250 1.30 14.26 2.61
CA VAL A 250 1.31 15.73 2.45
C VAL A 250 2.50 16.34 3.19
N ALA A 251 2.79 15.90 4.43
CA ALA A 251 3.96 16.37 5.16
C ALA A 251 5.25 16.10 4.39
N LEU A 252 5.39 14.90 3.82
CA LEU A 252 6.56 14.53 3.01
C LEU A 252 6.69 15.40 1.74
N ARG A 253 5.58 15.61 1.00
CA ARG A 253 5.59 16.49 -0.19
C ARG A 253 6.03 17.90 0.17
N ASN A 254 5.50 18.46 1.25
CA ASN A 254 5.88 19.79 1.73
C ASN A 254 7.39 19.89 2.03
N VAL A 255 7.98 18.86 2.64
CA VAL A 255 9.43 18.81 2.91
C VAL A 255 10.22 18.77 1.59
N ILE A 256 9.83 17.91 0.66
CA ILE A 256 10.47 17.75 -0.65
C ILE A 256 10.43 19.09 -1.43
N GLU A 257 9.27 19.75 -1.46
CA GLU A 257 9.09 21.05 -2.12
C GLU A 257 9.97 22.13 -1.49
N ARG A 258 9.99 22.23 -0.14
CA ARG A 258 10.87 23.19 0.56
C ARG A 258 12.36 22.95 0.28
N CYS A 259 12.75 21.69 0.06
CA CYS A 259 14.12 21.34 -0.28
C CYS A 259 14.43 21.48 -1.79
N ASP A 260 13.42 21.83 -2.60
CA ASP A 260 13.53 21.94 -4.05
C ASP A 260 14.21 20.71 -4.67
N LEU A 261 13.69 19.53 -4.32
CA LEU A 261 14.13 18.23 -4.80
C LEU A 261 13.09 17.66 -5.77
N ASP A 262 13.50 17.36 -7.00
CA ASP A 262 12.61 16.79 -8.02
C ASP A 262 12.56 15.25 -7.92
N VAL A 263 11.76 14.77 -7.01
CA VAL A 263 11.52 13.33 -6.80
C VAL A 263 10.04 13.07 -6.54
N ALA A 264 9.55 11.93 -7.00
CA ALA A 264 8.20 11.48 -6.66
C ALA A 264 8.17 10.85 -5.26
N ILE A 265 6.96 10.71 -4.71
CA ILE A 265 6.75 9.92 -3.48
C ILE A 265 6.08 8.60 -3.81
N TRP A 266 6.45 7.55 -3.07
CA TRP A 266 5.81 6.24 -3.13
C TRP A 266 5.49 5.76 -1.71
N GLN A 267 4.29 5.30 -1.49
CA GLN A 267 3.93 4.68 -0.21
C GLN A 267 4.45 3.23 -0.19
N GLY A 268 5.53 3.01 0.56
CA GLY A 268 6.31 1.76 0.55
C GLY A 268 5.74 0.66 1.42
N GLU A 269 5.05 1.02 2.51
CA GLU A 269 4.55 0.05 3.47
C GLU A 269 3.39 0.61 4.29
N SER A 270 2.25 -0.06 4.25
CA SER A 270 1.12 0.20 5.16
C SER A 270 0.08 -0.92 5.09
N GLY A 271 -0.60 -1.21 6.20
CA GLY A 271 -1.64 -2.25 6.25
C GLY A 271 -2.25 -2.37 7.65
N ALA A 272 -3.53 -2.69 7.71
CA ALA A 272 -4.21 -2.93 8.98
C ALA A 272 -4.10 -4.39 9.42
N PRO A 273 -4.14 -4.69 10.73
CA PRO A 273 -4.23 -6.07 11.20
C PRO A 273 -5.66 -6.62 11.04
N SER A 274 -5.78 -7.94 10.97
CA SER A 274 -7.08 -8.65 10.87
C SER A 274 -7.70 -9.05 12.20
N ALA A 275 -7.01 -8.79 13.29
CA ALA A 275 -7.51 -8.98 14.66
C ALA A 275 -6.68 -8.11 15.59
N GLY A 276 -7.17 -7.86 16.79
CA GLY A 276 -6.38 -7.24 17.85
C GLY A 276 -5.13 -8.07 18.11
N TYR A 277 -3.95 -7.45 18.09
CA TYR A 277 -2.70 -8.11 18.42
C TYR A 277 -1.82 -7.24 19.30
N MET A 278 -0.85 -7.85 19.97
CA MET A 278 0.02 -7.13 20.90
C MET A 278 1.26 -6.59 20.18
N GLY A 279 1.36 -5.27 20.10
CA GLY A 279 2.53 -4.53 19.64
C GLY A 279 2.50 -4.16 18.15
N GLY A 280 3.27 -3.12 17.79
CA GLY A 280 3.40 -2.56 16.45
C GLY A 280 2.32 -1.53 16.08
N ALA A 281 2.39 -1.03 14.87
CA ALA A 281 1.48 -0.02 14.39
C ALA A 281 0.04 -0.52 14.32
N LEU A 282 -0.94 0.31 14.70
CA LEU A 282 -2.38 0.04 14.71
C LEU A 282 -2.82 -1.08 15.69
N ALA A 283 -2.05 -1.35 16.76
CA ALA A 283 -2.33 -2.45 17.67
C ALA A 283 -3.58 -2.26 18.57
N GLU A 284 -3.98 -1.01 18.83
CA GLU A 284 -4.95 -0.65 19.87
C GLU A 284 -6.39 -0.46 19.34
N TYR A 285 -6.84 -1.32 18.44
CA TYR A 285 -8.20 -1.27 17.92
C TYR A 285 -8.80 -2.68 17.82
N SER A 286 -10.12 -2.77 17.85
CA SER A 286 -10.83 -4.05 17.71
C SER A 286 -10.91 -4.50 16.26
N TRP A 287 -9.76 -4.80 15.68
CA TRP A 287 -9.65 -5.24 14.30
C TRP A 287 -10.34 -6.57 14.03
N THR A 288 -10.87 -6.69 12.83
CA THR A 288 -11.43 -7.90 12.24
C THR A 288 -10.95 -8.01 10.80
N GLU A 289 -11.12 -9.15 10.14
CA GLU A 289 -10.79 -9.28 8.71
C GLU A 289 -11.60 -8.31 7.83
N GLN A 290 -12.83 -7.99 8.23
CA GLN A 290 -13.65 -7.03 7.52
C GLN A 290 -13.13 -5.60 7.64
N THR A 291 -12.77 -5.17 8.86
CA THR A 291 -12.21 -3.83 9.07
C THR A 291 -10.81 -3.70 8.48
N GLN A 292 -10.00 -4.78 8.45
CA GLN A 292 -8.76 -4.84 7.69
C GLN A 292 -9.02 -4.59 6.20
N ALA A 293 -9.92 -5.34 5.59
CA ALA A 293 -10.22 -5.23 4.16
C ALA A 293 -10.73 -3.85 3.77
N LYS A 294 -11.63 -3.26 4.57
CA LYS A 294 -12.10 -1.88 4.39
C LYS A 294 -10.95 -0.88 4.47
N TRP A 295 -10.08 -1.03 5.47
CA TRP A 295 -8.93 -0.16 5.66
C TRP A 295 -7.98 -0.21 4.46
N ASP A 296 -7.61 -1.43 4.02
CA ASP A 296 -6.66 -1.62 2.93
C ASP A 296 -7.18 -1.05 1.61
N VAL A 297 -8.44 -1.31 1.23
CA VAL A 297 -8.99 -0.77 -0.03
C VAL A 297 -9.26 0.73 0.02
N ARG A 298 -9.64 1.30 1.18
CA ARG A 298 -9.78 2.75 1.35
C ARG A 298 -8.43 3.45 1.21
N LYS A 299 -7.40 2.90 1.86
CA LYS A 299 -6.04 3.41 1.76
C LYS A 299 -5.53 3.36 0.33
N MET A 300 -5.65 2.21 -0.35
CA MET A 300 -5.27 2.06 -1.75
C MET A 300 -6.00 3.08 -2.65
N MET A 301 -7.30 3.24 -2.46
CA MET A 301 -8.11 4.18 -3.23
C MET A 301 -7.70 5.64 -2.98
N ASN A 302 -7.42 5.98 -1.74
CA ASN A 302 -6.99 7.34 -1.40
C ASN A 302 -5.61 7.67 -1.99
N ASP A 303 -4.67 6.73 -1.95
CA ASP A 303 -3.35 6.90 -2.58
C ASP A 303 -3.48 7.02 -4.11
N HIS A 304 -4.24 6.12 -4.73
CA HIS A 304 -4.47 6.14 -6.17
C HIS A 304 -5.11 7.46 -6.63
N GLY A 305 -6.13 7.94 -5.90
CA GLY A 305 -6.79 9.23 -6.16
C GLY A 305 -5.90 10.47 -5.95
N ASN A 306 -4.75 10.32 -5.30
CA ASN A 306 -3.76 11.38 -5.09
C ASN A 306 -2.47 11.17 -5.92
N GLY A 307 -2.48 10.21 -6.86
CA GLY A 307 -1.34 9.91 -7.72
C GLY A 307 -0.13 9.36 -6.96
N VAL A 308 -0.38 8.60 -5.89
CA VAL A 308 0.65 7.93 -5.09
C VAL A 308 0.58 6.43 -5.34
N ARG A 309 1.71 5.85 -5.71
CA ARG A 309 1.85 4.39 -5.78
C ARG A 309 1.80 3.80 -4.40
N THR A 310 1.19 2.62 -4.29
CA THR A 310 0.93 2.01 -2.98
C THR A 310 1.47 0.60 -2.86
N SER A 311 1.98 0.26 -1.66
CA SER A 311 2.35 -1.08 -1.24
C SER A 311 1.55 -1.48 -0.01
N ILE A 312 0.96 -2.67 -0.02
CA ILE A 312 0.24 -3.22 1.14
C ILE A 312 1.17 -4.12 1.95
N PHE A 313 1.27 -3.86 3.23
CA PHE A 313 2.00 -4.70 4.19
C PHE A 313 0.99 -5.60 4.93
N SER A 314 0.90 -6.90 4.60
CA SER A 314 1.77 -7.69 3.75
C SER A 314 1.00 -8.84 3.08
N ILE A 315 1.66 -9.65 2.25
CA ILE A 315 1.02 -10.79 1.60
C ILE A 315 0.52 -11.83 2.61
N ALA A 316 1.27 -12.12 3.66
CA ALA A 316 0.95 -13.19 4.61
C ALA A 316 1.21 -12.76 6.05
N ASP A 317 0.44 -13.31 6.99
CA ASP A 317 0.75 -13.17 8.40
C ASP A 317 2.15 -13.68 8.69
N MET A 318 2.90 -12.97 9.54
CA MET A 318 4.29 -13.27 9.86
C MET A 318 4.44 -13.74 11.31
N ASN A 319 5.35 -14.69 11.52
CA ASN A 319 5.65 -15.24 12.84
C ASN A 319 6.98 -14.66 13.34
N TYR A 320 6.92 -13.59 14.13
CA TYR A 320 8.12 -12.97 14.70
C TYR A 320 8.68 -13.83 15.84
N GLY A 321 9.92 -14.25 15.70
CA GLY A 321 10.62 -15.11 16.67
C GLY A 321 11.42 -16.19 15.98
N THR A 322 11.72 -17.26 16.70
CA THR A 322 12.40 -18.45 16.17
C THR A 322 11.38 -19.52 15.76
N LYS A 323 11.85 -20.57 15.07
CA LYS A 323 11.00 -21.71 14.72
C LYS A 323 10.38 -22.41 15.94
N ASP A 324 11.08 -22.35 17.07
CA ASP A 324 10.66 -23.02 18.31
C ASP A 324 9.88 -22.12 19.25
N GLU A 325 9.98 -20.77 19.09
CA GLU A 325 9.30 -19.82 19.93
C GLU A 325 8.79 -18.61 19.11
N ILE A 326 7.50 -18.58 18.80
CA ILE A 326 6.84 -17.44 18.17
C ILE A 326 6.47 -16.44 19.27
N LYS A 327 7.17 -15.31 19.32
CA LYS A 327 6.93 -14.26 20.33
C LYS A 327 5.74 -13.38 20.00
N ILE A 328 5.58 -13.04 18.72
CA ILE A 328 4.49 -12.19 18.22
C ILE A 328 4.07 -12.70 16.84
N LYS A 329 2.77 -12.80 16.62
CA LYS A 329 2.22 -13.02 15.28
C LYS A 329 1.74 -11.67 14.73
N ASN A 330 2.35 -11.22 13.65
CA ASN A 330 1.87 -10.04 12.92
C ASN A 330 0.70 -10.44 12.02
N LEU A 331 -0.46 -9.89 12.28
CA LEU A 331 -1.72 -10.24 11.59
C LEU A 331 -2.08 -9.27 10.46
N LYS A 332 -1.12 -8.51 9.95
CA LYS A 332 -1.32 -7.59 8.82
C LYS A 332 -1.35 -8.29 7.45
N GLY A 333 -0.97 -9.56 7.39
CA GLY A 333 -1.07 -10.32 6.15
C GLY A 333 -2.49 -10.40 5.60
N ILE A 334 -2.62 -10.39 4.27
CA ILE A 334 -3.90 -10.63 3.58
C ILE A 334 -4.18 -12.13 3.39
N LEU A 335 -3.17 -12.98 3.68
CA LEU A 335 -3.29 -14.43 3.78
C LEU A 335 -3.07 -14.86 5.23
N ALA A 336 -4.00 -15.64 5.77
CA ALA A 336 -3.87 -16.23 7.10
C ALA A 336 -2.87 -17.38 7.08
N THR A 337 -1.90 -17.39 8.01
CA THR A 337 -0.88 -18.44 8.11
C THR A 337 -0.98 -19.23 9.44
N ARG A 338 -0.41 -20.43 9.43
CA ARG A 338 -0.13 -21.23 10.64
C ARG A 338 1.25 -20.89 11.20
N ALA A 339 1.59 -21.41 12.36
CA ALA A 339 2.93 -21.29 12.95
C ALA A 339 4.06 -21.80 12.03
N SER A 340 3.77 -22.73 11.12
CA SER A 340 4.70 -23.25 10.11
C SER A 340 4.83 -22.35 8.86
N ASN A 341 4.33 -21.12 8.88
CA ASN A 341 4.19 -20.22 7.74
C ASN A 341 3.31 -20.78 6.59
N LYS A 342 2.69 -21.95 6.75
CA LYS A 342 1.77 -22.48 5.74
C LYS A 342 0.51 -21.62 5.68
N VAL A 343 0.15 -21.15 4.49
CA VAL A 343 -1.12 -20.47 4.26
C VAL A 343 -2.28 -21.41 4.59
N SER A 344 -3.19 -20.93 5.41
CA SER A 344 -4.43 -21.65 5.74
C SER A 344 -5.59 -21.24 4.83
N ARG A 345 -5.67 -19.96 4.49
CA ARG A 345 -6.66 -19.42 3.56
C ARG A 345 -6.37 -17.95 3.20
N PRO A 346 -6.91 -17.43 2.10
CA PRO A 346 -7.05 -15.99 1.88
C PRO A 346 -8.01 -15.38 2.93
N LYS A 347 -7.75 -14.12 3.30
CA LYS A 347 -8.65 -13.30 4.11
C LYS A 347 -9.56 -12.44 3.22
N ILE A 348 -10.53 -11.73 3.82
CA ILE A 348 -11.42 -10.82 3.09
C ILE A 348 -10.61 -9.77 2.32
N ALA A 349 -9.55 -9.24 2.92
CA ALA A 349 -8.67 -8.24 2.28
C ALA A 349 -8.04 -8.73 0.97
N TYR A 350 -7.65 -10.01 0.87
CA TYR A 350 -7.13 -10.59 -0.37
C TYR A 350 -8.13 -10.46 -1.53
N HIS A 351 -9.39 -10.78 -1.27
CA HIS A 351 -10.44 -10.72 -2.29
C HIS A 351 -10.83 -9.27 -2.62
N ALA A 352 -10.89 -8.39 -1.63
CA ALA A 352 -11.18 -6.97 -1.81
C ALA A 352 -10.08 -6.26 -2.63
N ILE A 353 -8.80 -6.57 -2.40
CA ILE A 353 -7.68 -6.05 -3.20
C ILE A 353 -7.77 -6.58 -4.64
N ARG A 354 -8.13 -7.84 -4.86
CA ARG A 354 -8.36 -8.37 -6.20
C ARG A 354 -9.50 -7.65 -6.92
N ASN A 355 -10.57 -7.30 -6.22
CA ASN A 355 -11.66 -6.50 -6.78
C ASN A 355 -11.15 -5.11 -7.18
N PHE A 356 -10.37 -4.46 -6.31
CA PHE A 356 -9.73 -3.18 -6.62
C PHE A 356 -8.88 -3.28 -7.90
N VAL A 357 -7.93 -4.20 -7.95
CA VAL A 357 -7.03 -4.41 -9.10
C VAL A 357 -7.81 -4.70 -10.39
N SER A 358 -8.94 -5.40 -10.29
CA SER A 358 -9.73 -5.77 -11.48
C SER A 358 -10.54 -4.63 -12.06
N VAL A 359 -10.80 -3.58 -11.28
CA VAL A 359 -11.47 -2.36 -11.73
C VAL A 359 -10.47 -1.31 -12.17
N PHE A 360 -9.36 -1.15 -11.41
CA PHE A 360 -8.34 -0.12 -11.63
C PHE A 360 -7.08 -0.73 -12.29
N ASP A 361 -7.27 -1.49 -13.35
CA ASP A 361 -6.20 -2.16 -14.08
C ASP A 361 -5.54 -1.30 -15.15
N ASN A 362 -6.20 -0.23 -15.56
CA ASN A 362 -5.74 0.67 -16.64
C ASN A 362 -6.24 2.12 -16.47
N LEU A 363 -6.67 2.50 -15.27
CA LEU A 363 -7.19 3.84 -14.96
C LEU A 363 -6.06 4.75 -14.48
N ASP A 364 -5.58 5.61 -15.35
CA ASP A 364 -4.38 6.41 -15.06
C ASP A 364 -4.67 7.87 -14.77
N LYS A 365 -5.85 8.37 -15.11
CA LYS A 365 -6.12 9.80 -15.00
C LYS A 365 -7.14 10.12 -13.94
N VAL A 366 -6.66 10.77 -12.88
CA VAL A 366 -7.55 11.44 -11.91
C VAL A 366 -8.12 12.71 -12.53
N CYS A 367 -9.44 12.81 -12.57
CA CYS A 367 -10.16 13.96 -13.14
C CYS A 367 -10.52 15.00 -12.07
N ASP A 368 -10.85 16.21 -12.54
CA ASP A 368 -11.46 17.23 -11.69
C ASP A 368 -12.81 16.74 -11.13
N LYS A 369 -13.07 17.11 -9.88
CA LYS A 369 -14.27 16.73 -9.11
C LYS A 369 -15.38 17.78 -9.18
N SER A 370 -15.21 18.84 -9.97
CA SER A 370 -16.23 19.87 -10.14
C SER A 370 -17.50 19.26 -10.74
N GLY A 371 -18.66 19.69 -10.26
CA GLY A 371 -19.96 19.16 -10.71
C GLY A 371 -20.34 17.80 -10.10
N ILE A 372 -19.64 17.34 -9.03
CA ILE A 372 -20.02 16.15 -8.29
C ILE A 372 -20.59 16.56 -6.94
N GLU A 373 -21.84 16.14 -6.67
CA GLU A 373 -22.51 16.32 -5.39
C GLU A 373 -22.89 14.96 -4.80
N VAL A 374 -22.48 14.71 -3.56
CA VAL A 374 -22.81 13.48 -2.82
C VAL A 374 -23.59 13.85 -1.57
N SER A 375 -24.86 13.54 -1.56
CA SER A 375 -25.77 13.70 -0.42
C SER A 375 -25.95 12.36 0.29
N ALA A 376 -25.37 12.20 1.46
CA ALA A 376 -25.33 10.94 2.19
C ALA A 376 -25.67 11.12 3.68
N PRO A 377 -26.13 10.05 4.37
CA PRO A 377 -26.35 10.10 5.81
C PRO A 377 -25.09 10.47 6.59
N ILE A 378 -25.23 11.35 7.57
CA ILE A 378 -24.15 11.71 8.51
C ILE A 378 -24.20 10.75 9.69
N TYR A 379 -23.09 10.07 9.96
CA TYR A 379 -22.98 9.11 11.07
C TYR A 379 -22.39 9.73 12.33
N ASN A 380 -21.42 10.59 12.18
CA ASN A 380 -20.77 11.34 13.24
C ASN A 380 -20.12 12.62 12.66
N ALA A 381 -19.53 13.45 13.53
CA ALA A 381 -18.94 14.72 13.12
C ALA A 381 -17.73 14.60 12.19
N ASN A 382 -17.07 13.44 12.17
CA ASN A 382 -15.84 13.20 11.35
C ASN A 382 -16.16 12.49 10.05
N SER A 383 -17.29 11.77 9.98
CA SER A 383 -17.65 11.04 8.77
C SER A 383 -18.07 11.98 7.64
N LYS A 384 -17.50 11.78 6.48
CA LYS A 384 -17.77 12.59 5.28
C LYS A 384 -17.69 11.73 4.02
N PRO A 385 -18.45 12.09 2.97
CA PRO A 385 -18.23 11.50 1.66
C PRO A 385 -16.83 11.84 1.16
N LEU A 386 -16.09 10.82 0.78
CA LEU A 386 -14.87 10.94 -0.02
C LEU A 386 -15.13 10.34 -1.39
N TYR A 387 -14.60 10.97 -2.42
CA TYR A 387 -14.79 10.51 -3.80
C TYR A 387 -13.66 10.95 -4.71
N TYR A 388 -13.45 10.15 -5.76
CA TYR A 388 -12.53 10.42 -6.87
C TYR A 388 -13.22 10.08 -8.18
N LEU A 389 -12.88 10.85 -9.22
CA LEU A 389 -13.29 10.59 -10.59
C LEU A 389 -12.05 10.19 -11.38
N PHE A 390 -12.16 9.08 -12.10
CA PHE A 390 -11.10 8.56 -12.96
C PHE A 390 -11.60 8.47 -14.40
N GLU A 391 -10.68 8.55 -15.35
CA GLU A 391 -10.93 8.35 -16.77
C GLU A 391 -10.04 7.21 -17.27
N ASP A 392 -10.65 6.24 -17.91
CA ASP A 392 -9.94 5.16 -18.58
C ASP A 392 -9.20 5.68 -19.83
N ASN A 393 -7.91 5.39 -19.95
CA ASN A 393 -7.06 5.95 -20.99
C ASN A 393 -7.40 5.45 -22.40
N GLU A 394 -7.98 4.26 -22.54
CA GLU A 394 -8.28 3.67 -23.84
C GLU A 394 -9.64 4.12 -24.38
N THR A 395 -10.62 4.17 -23.49
CA THR A 395 -12.02 4.41 -23.87
C THR A 395 -12.52 5.82 -23.55
N SER A 396 -11.78 6.54 -22.68
CA SER A 396 -12.22 7.81 -22.06
C SER A 396 -13.52 7.71 -21.26
N LEU A 397 -13.99 6.49 -20.96
CA LEU A 397 -15.10 6.29 -20.05
C LEU A 397 -14.66 6.62 -18.62
N GLN A 398 -15.60 7.10 -17.82
CA GLN A 398 -15.31 7.56 -16.47
C GLN A 398 -15.84 6.60 -15.40
N SER A 399 -15.12 6.57 -14.28
CA SER A 399 -15.48 5.83 -13.08
C SER A 399 -15.47 6.76 -11.88
N LEU A 400 -16.61 6.86 -11.17
CA LEU A 400 -16.74 7.60 -9.93
C LEU A 400 -16.63 6.63 -8.75
N VAL A 401 -15.69 6.88 -7.86
CA VAL A 401 -15.54 6.13 -6.60
C VAL A 401 -16.06 6.97 -5.46
N VAL A 402 -16.84 6.35 -4.57
CA VAL A 402 -17.43 7.04 -3.40
C VAL A 402 -17.38 6.12 -2.18
N TRP A 403 -17.07 6.68 -1.01
CA TRP A 403 -17.19 5.99 0.28
C TRP A 403 -17.36 6.97 1.43
N ARG A 404 -17.77 6.44 2.58
CA ARG A 404 -17.74 7.17 3.85
C ARG A 404 -16.35 7.08 4.46
N GLY A 405 -15.60 8.19 4.43
CA GLY A 405 -14.26 8.29 5.00
C GLY A 405 -14.18 9.18 6.23
N GLY A 406 -12.95 9.45 6.71
CA GLY A 406 -12.68 10.32 7.87
C GLY A 406 -12.84 9.65 9.22
N GLU A 407 -13.08 8.36 9.27
CA GLU A 407 -13.21 7.56 10.50
C GLU A 407 -12.55 6.20 10.37
N VAL A 408 -12.26 5.56 11.49
CA VAL A 408 -11.75 4.18 11.51
C VAL A 408 -12.83 3.25 10.96
N PRO A 409 -12.48 2.25 10.10
CA PRO A 409 -13.45 1.30 9.57
C PRO A 409 -14.17 0.54 10.68
N ILE A 410 -15.48 0.38 10.56
CA ILE A 410 -16.30 -0.32 11.54
C ILE A 410 -16.75 -1.70 11.02
N TYR A 411 -17.01 -2.62 11.95
CA TYR A 411 -17.46 -3.99 11.60
C TYR A 411 -18.88 -4.02 11.05
N CYS A 412 -19.74 -3.09 11.43
CA CYS A 412 -21.15 -3.11 11.05
C CYS A 412 -21.35 -2.72 9.58
N GLU A 413 -22.15 -3.49 8.85
CA GLU A 413 -22.70 -3.14 7.55
C GLU A 413 -24.14 -2.68 7.73
N CYS A 414 -24.35 -1.38 7.64
CA CYS A 414 -25.68 -0.85 7.45
C CYS A 414 -25.85 -0.62 5.94
N GLU A 415 -26.88 -1.21 5.34
CA GLU A 415 -27.31 -0.87 3.99
C GLU A 415 -27.77 0.58 3.98
N ASN A 416 -26.93 1.44 3.45
CA ASN A 416 -27.21 2.85 3.31
C ASN A 416 -27.06 3.26 1.85
N CYS A 417 -27.81 4.29 1.47
CA CYS A 417 -27.76 4.86 0.15
C CYS A 417 -27.42 6.34 0.20
N ALA A 418 -26.74 6.80 -0.83
CA ALA A 418 -26.50 8.20 -1.12
C ALA A 418 -27.27 8.64 -2.37
N GLU A 419 -27.63 9.93 -2.43
CA GLU A 419 -27.96 10.58 -3.67
C GLU A 419 -26.68 11.19 -4.25
N ILE A 420 -26.38 10.86 -5.52
CA ILE A 420 -25.21 11.36 -6.22
C ILE A 420 -25.66 12.08 -7.48
N VAL A 421 -25.19 13.31 -7.67
CA VAL A 421 -25.32 14.07 -8.92
C VAL A 421 -23.93 14.23 -9.49
N ILE A 422 -23.78 13.99 -10.78
CA ILE A 422 -22.53 14.18 -11.49
C ILE A 422 -22.80 14.79 -12.86
N ASP A 423 -22.16 15.92 -13.12
CA ASP A 423 -22.19 16.63 -14.38
C ASP A 423 -21.10 16.13 -15.33
N ASN A 424 -21.42 16.06 -16.61
CA ASN A 424 -20.51 15.68 -17.69
C ASN A 424 -19.85 14.29 -17.51
N PHE A 425 -20.55 13.34 -16.90
CA PHE A 425 -20.08 11.98 -16.69
C PHE A 425 -20.09 11.18 -18.00
N ASN A 426 -18.92 10.75 -18.45
CA ASN A 426 -18.78 9.94 -19.65
C ASN A 426 -18.99 8.46 -19.32
N CYS A 427 -20.28 8.06 -19.30
CA CYS A 427 -20.72 6.70 -18.99
C CYS A 427 -21.98 6.41 -19.79
N ASN A 428 -22.08 5.20 -20.38
CA ASN A 428 -23.23 4.79 -21.18
C ASN A 428 -24.22 3.95 -20.37
N GLU A 429 -23.72 2.86 -19.76
CA GLU A 429 -24.49 1.89 -18.98
C GLU A 429 -23.92 1.82 -17.54
N PRO A 430 -24.28 2.75 -16.64
CA PRO A 430 -23.71 2.79 -15.31
C PRO A 430 -24.17 1.60 -14.46
N VAL A 431 -23.20 0.94 -13.84
CA VAL A 431 -23.36 -0.07 -12.80
C VAL A 431 -22.59 0.34 -11.56
N CYS A 432 -22.91 -0.26 -10.42
CA CYS A 432 -22.19 -0.04 -9.17
C CYS A 432 -21.49 -1.32 -8.73
N VAL A 433 -20.19 -1.22 -8.43
CA VAL A 433 -19.37 -2.31 -7.90
C VAL A 433 -19.03 -2.00 -6.45
N ASP A 434 -19.32 -2.92 -5.55
CA ASP A 434 -18.79 -2.91 -4.18
C ASP A 434 -17.39 -3.55 -4.16
N LEU A 435 -16.35 -2.78 -3.90
CA LEU A 435 -14.98 -3.29 -3.92
C LEU A 435 -14.70 -4.28 -2.77
N LEU A 436 -15.42 -4.19 -1.66
CA LEU A 436 -15.23 -5.10 -0.54
C LEU A 436 -15.68 -6.53 -0.89
N THR A 437 -16.84 -6.65 -1.51
CA THR A 437 -17.51 -7.93 -1.78
C THR A 437 -17.40 -8.40 -3.24
N GLY A 438 -17.15 -7.47 -4.17
CA GLY A 438 -17.20 -7.72 -5.60
C GLY A 438 -18.63 -7.82 -6.16
N VAL A 439 -19.65 -7.50 -5.38
CA VAL A 439 -21.05 -7.50 -5.86
C VAL A 439 -21.24 -6.35 -6.85
N VAL A 440 -21.93 -6.65 -7.94
CA VAL A 440 -22.31 -5.67 -8.97
C VAL A 440 -23.80 -5.45 -8.92
N TYR A 441 -24.18 -4.18 -8.86
CA TYR A 441 -25.58 -3.74 -8.78
C TYR A 441 -25.99 -3.01 -10.05
N ASP A 442 -27.22 -3.24 -10.50
CA ASP A 442 -27.91 -2.35 -11.42
C ASP A 442 -28.19 -1.03 -10.70
N LEU A 443 -27.82 0.10 -11.31
CA LEU A 443 -27.92 1.40 -10.65
C LEU A 443 -28.96 2.28 -11.33
N PRO A 444 -30.23 2.31 -10.82
CA PRO A 444 -31.27 3.16 -11.37
C PRO A 444 -30.87 4.64 -11.33
N HIS A 445 -31.02 5.32 -12.45
CA HIS A 445 -30.58 6.68 -12.60
C HIS A 445 -31.52 7.51 -13.49
N ARG A 446 -31.39 8.85 -13.38
CA ARG A 446 -31.91 9.80 -14.37
C ARG A 446 -30.74 10.37 -15.15
N LYS A 447 -30.84 10.38 -16.46
CA LYS A 447 -29.85 10.95 -17.38
C LYS A 447 -30.46 12.14 -18.14
N LEU A 448 -29.75 13.26 -18.15
CA LEU A 448 -30.07 14.44 -18.95
C LEU A 448 -28.80 14.89 -19.69
N GLY A 449 -28.68 14.52 -20.95
CA GLY A 449 -27.44 14.67 -21.69
C GLY A 449 -26.32 13.81 -21.07
N LYS A 450 -25.25 14.47 -20.61
CA LYS A 450 -24.14 13.82 -19.88
C LYS A 450 -24.26 13.94 -18.36
N ASN A 451 -25.34 14.51 -17.84
CA ASN A 451 -25.56 14.66 -16.40
C ASN A 451 -26.36 13.47 -15.87
N PHE A 452 -25.89 12.91 -14.78
CA PHE A 452 -26.52 11.76 -14.13
C PHE A 452 -26.95 12.11 -12.71
N LYS A 453 -28.08 11.51 -12.30
CA LYS A 453 -28.55 11.55 -10.92
C LYS A 453 -28.90 10.14 -10.46
N PHE A 454 -28.14 9.63 -9.49
CA PHE A 454 -28.33 8.36 -8.83
C PHE A 454 -28.97 8.60 -7.47
N LYS A 455 -30.18 8.08 -7.23
CA LYS A 455 -30.90 8.35 -5.97
C LYS A 455 -30.56 7.41 -4.82
N ASN A 456 -30.19 6.18 -5.14
CA ASN A 456 -30.02 5.09 -4.19
C ASN A 456 -28.68 4.37 -4.45
N ALA A 457 -27.59 5.12 -4.68
CA ALA A 457 -26.27 4.51 -4.79
C ALA A 457 -25.89 3.89 -3.44
N PRO A 458 -25.39 2.64 -3.40
CA PRO A 458 -24.85 2.07 -2.17
C PRO A 458 -23.81 3.00 -1.52
N TYR A 459 -23.83 3.12 -0.20
CA TYR A 459 -22.93 4.03 0.52
C TYR A 459 -22.44 3.41 1.81
N TYR A 460 -21.18 3.02 1.81
CA TYR A 460 -20.51 2.30 2.91
C TYR A 460 -19.26 3.02 3.40
N ASP A 461 -18.66 2.52 4.47
CA ASP A 461 -17.29 2.85 4.89
C ASP A 461 -16.25 1.98 4.14
N SER A 462 -16.60 1.47 2.98
CA SER A 462 -15.74 0.86 1.97
C SER A 462 -16.08 1.45 0.59
N PRO A 463 -15.10 1.57 -0.32
CA PRO A 463 -15.34 2.18 -1.63
C PRO A 463 -16.31 1.37 -2.49
N ILE A 464 -17.27 2.09 -3.10
CA ILE A 464 -18.04 1.62 -4.23
C ILE A 464 -17.58 2.35 -5.49
N VAL A 465 -17.74 1.72 -6.64
CA VAL A 465 -17.38 2.30 -7.94
C VAL A 465 -18.60 2.35 -8.83
N ILE A 466 -18.97 3.54 -9.32
CA ILE A 466 -19.95 3.73 -10.38
C ILE A 466 -19.19 3.87 -11.68
N CYS A 467 -19.30 2.89 -12.57
CA CYS A 467 -18.57 2.85 -13.84
C CYS A 467 -19.45 2.32 -14.97
N ASP A 468 -18.95 2.48 -16.19
CA ASP A 468 -19.60 1.84 -17.35
C ASP A 468 -19.47 0.31 -17.27
N ARG A 469 -20.53 -0.40 -17.56
CA ARG A 469 -20.56 -1.87 -17.54
C ARG A 469 -19.50 -2.51 -18.45
N SER A 470 -19.12 -1.82 -19.53
CA SER A 470 -18.10 -2.31 -20.48
C SER A 470 -16.68 -2.31 -19.91
N LEU A 471 -16.41 -1.52 -18.86
CA LEU A 471 -15.08 -1.47 -18.20
C LEU A 471 -14.82 -2.68 -17.31
N ILE A 472 -15.86 -3.44 -16.94
CA ILE A 472 -15.75 -4.55 -16.00
C ILE A 472 -16.30 -5.86 -16.58
N GLY A 473 -15.75 -6.98 -16.12
CA GLY A 473 -16.36 -8.30 -16.36
C GLY A 473 -17.39 -8.61 -15.25
N VAL A 474 -18.58 -9.04 -15.62
CA VAL A 474 -19.61 -9.49 -14.67
C VAL A 474 -19.88 -10.98 -14.87
N LYS A 475 -19.89 -11.75 -13.75
CA LYS A 475 -20.23 -13.18 -13.72
C LYS A 475 -21.63 -13.39 -13.19
#